data_b50750594addca7e25f5801e2d979a8a
#
_entry.id   b50750594addca7e25f5801e2d979a8a
#
_cell.length_a   1.000
_cell.length_b   1.000
_cell.length_c   1.000
_cell.angle_alpha   90.00
_cell.angle_beta   90.00
_cell.angle_gamma   90.00
#
_symmetry.space_group_name_H-M   'P 1'
#
loop_
_entity.id
_entity.type
_entity.pdbx_description
1 polymer ?
#
loop_
_entity_poly.entity_id
_entity_poly.type
_entity_poly.pdbx_seq_one_letter_code
_entity_poly.pdbx_strand_id
1 'polypeptide(L)'
;MKRVQMFLAGAFIAVGSLYAQSSDAEWQMEVAKLKETIQSDPAQAAEQAEQLIKGKNKKNVELLTAIGEAYLQADKLSEAQMYAALAKKANGKSALASVLEGDIAAKQKNAGLASQKYEEAIYFDSRCTPAYLKYADIYKSANAGLAIEKLNQLKTLEPSNTAIDKKLAEIYYLKNDFSKAADAYSRFAMGPTANEEDLVKYAFALFLNHDFAKSLEVANMGLKKNPRHAAFNRLAMYNNTDLKRFEEALKAADVFFNECDKADYSYLDYMYYGHLLEELKKYDEAVGQYEKAVELDPTKTDLYKNISSVYEQKNDYKKAIGAYHKYYSSLEKEKQTPDLQFQLGRLYYGAGTQPDSLTINVEERKQALMSADSVFQVISEAAPDSYLGNFWRARANSALDPETTQGLAKPFYEEVAALLESKNDPHYNSALVECYSYLGYYYLLAIENPTLKAEAKANNCLLYTSP
;
A
#
# COMPACT_ATOMS: atom_id res chain seq x y z
N MET A 1 10.95 -26.10 35.21
CA MET A 1 12.06 -26.82 34.55
C MET A 1 11.51 -28.05 33.84
N LYS A 2 11.94 -28.33 32.62
CA LYS A 2 11.52 -29.37 31.67
C LYS A 2 10.20 -29.09 30.94
N ARG A 3 10.33 -28.46 29.76
CA ARG A 3 9.64 -28.73 28.49
C ARG A 3 9.83 -27.57 27.51
N VAL A 4 11.02 -27.45 26.92
CA VAL A 4 11.26 -26.73 25.67
C VAL A 4 12.43 -27.44 24.98
N GLN A 5 12.12 -28.55 24.34
CA GLN A 5 13.01 -29.19 23.36
C GLN A 5 12.15 -30.14 22.53
N MET A 6 11.54 -29.59 21.49
CA MET A 6 11.06 -30.31 20.31
C MET A 6 10.45 -29.27 19.36
N PHE A 7 11.21 -28.93 18.35
CA PHE A 7 10.70 -28.52 17.03
C PHE A 7 11.82 -27.84 16.24
N LEU A 8 12.72 -28.68 15.69
CA LEU A 8 13.55 -28.32 14.53
C LEU A 8 13.98 -29.63 13.86
N ALA A 9 13.02 -30.33 13.30
CA ALA A 9 13.25 -31.44 12.38
C ALA A 9 12.10 -31.46 11.36
N GLY A 10 12.34 -30.85 10.22
CA GLY A 10 11.44 -30.84 9.08
C GLY A 10 12.01 -29.87 8.03
N ALA A 11 12.55 -30.29 6.96
CA ALA A 11 12.08 -31.06 5.88
C ALA A 11 13.25 -31.44 4.93
N PHE A 12 13.64 -32.66 4.94
CA PHE A 12 14.31 -33.29 3.80
C PHE A 12 13.40 -34.42 3.34
N ILE A 13 12.61 -34.18 2.30
CA ILE A 13 11.91 -35.27 1.60
C ILE A 13 12.86 -35.76 0.51
N ALA A 14 13.55 -36.87 0.80
CA ALA A 14 14.23 -37.67 -0.20
C ALA A 14 13.25 -38.73 -0.72
N VAL A 15 12.94 -38.70 -1.99
CA VAL A 15 12.37 -39.85 -2.68
C VAL A 15 13.56 -40.62 -3.27
N GLY A 16 14.01 -41.65 -2.57
CA GLY A 16 15.06 -42.56 -2.97
C GLY A 16 14.86 -43.92 -2.31
N SER A 17 14.89 -44.98 -3.09
CA SER A 17 14.60 -46.37 -2.82
C SER A 17 15.02 -46.94 -1.45
N LEU A 18 14.19 -47.83 -0.91
CA LEU A 18 14.16 -48.43 0.41
C LEU A 18 15.39 -49.25 0.88
N TYR A 19 16.52 -49.21 0.20
CA TYR A 19 17.74 -49.93 0.59
C TYR A 19 18.97 -49.08 0.91
N ALA A 20 18.87 -47.73 0.73
CA ALA A 20 19.93 -46.78 1.08
C ALA A 20 19.65 -46.05 2.42
N GLN A 21 18.43 -46.16 2.96
CA GLN A 21 17.90 -45.32 4.06
C GLN A 21 18.59 -45.48 5.43
N SER A 22 19.29 -46.59 5.74
CA SER A 22 19.90 -46.78 7.06
C SER A 22 21.28 -46.15 7.23
N SER A 23 22.09 -46.07 6.15
CA SER A 23 23.45 -45.50 6.23
C SER A 23 23.45 -43.98 6.06
N ASP A 24 22.45 -43.43 5.34
CA ASP A 24 22.35 -41.98 5.09
C ASP A 24 21.77 -41.25 6.31
N ALA A 25 20.83 -41.87 7.01
CA ALA A 25 20.30 -41.32 8.27
C ALA A 25 21.36 -41.25 9.39
N GLU A 26 22.33 -42.17 9.41
CA GLU A 26 23.39 -42.22 10.39
C GLU A 26 24.38 -41.03 10.26
N TRP A 27 24.92 -40.78 9.08
CA TRP A 27 25.86 -39.68 8.91
C TRP A 27 25.18 -38.30 8.98
N GLN A 28 23.91 -38.17 8.63
CA GLN A 28 23.15 -36.93 8.78
C GLN A 28 23.03 -36.50 10.27
N MET A 29 22.78 -37.46 11.18
CA MET A 29 22.80 -37.18 12.60
C MET A 29 24.18 -36.75 13.11
N GLU A 30 25.24 -37.40 12.63
CA GLU A 30 26.60 -37.02 13.03
C GLU A 30 27.01 -35.65 12.49
N VAL A 31 26.61 -35.27 11.27
CA VAL A 31 26.80 -33.89 10.76
C VAL A 31 26.01 -32.88 11.55
N ALA A 32 24.82 -33.22 12.04
CA ALA A 32 24.07 -32.32 12.93
C ALA A 32 24.81 -32.07 14.26
N LYS A 33 25.38 -33.12 14.87
CA LYS A 33 26.24 -32.99 16.07
C LYS A 33 27.50 -32.16 15.75
N LEU A 34 28.14 -32.42 14.60
CA LEU A 34 29.29 -31.66 14.16
C LEU A 34 29.02 -30.16 14.10
N LYS A 35 27.84 -29.73 13.61
CA LYS A 35 27.46 -28.31 13.59
C LYS A 35 27.49 -27.64 14.96
N GLU A 36 27.06 -28.35 15.99
CA GLU A 36 27.11 -27.86 17.39
C GLU A 36 28.57 -27.80 17.90
N THR A 37 29.39 -28.79 17.55
CA THR A 37 30.77 -28.90 18.01
C THR A 37 31.69 -27.88 17.34
N ILE A 38 31.45 -27.50 16.07
CA ILE A 38 32.29 -26.53 15.33
C ILE A 38 32.41 -25.18 16.06
N GLN A 39 31.38 -24.75 16.77
CA GLN A 39 31.36 -23.49 17.51
C GLN A 39 31.93 -23.66 18.92
N SER A 40 31.65 -24.77 19.60
CA SER A 40 32.04 -25.01 20.99
C SER A 40 33.46 -25.56 21.15
N ASP A 41 33.88 -26.47 20.29
CA ASP A 41 35.22 -27.09 20.30
C ASP A 41 35.69 -27.37 18.87
N PRO A 42 36.38 -26.41 18.21
CA PRO A 42 36.86 -26.56 16.83
C PRO A 42 37.83 -27.71 16.64
N ALA A 43 38.63 -28.08 17.67
CA ALA A 43 39.60 -29.17 17.57
C ALA A 43 38.87 -30.52 17.57
N GLN A 44 37.94 -30.73 18.46
CA GLN A 44 37.09 -31.90 18.50
C GLN A 44 36.25 -32.03 17.19
N ALA A 45 35.72 -30.91 16.70
CA ALA A 45 35.00 -30.88 15.43
C ALA A 45 35.82 -31.35 14.25
N ALA A 46 37.10 -30.96 14.17
CA ALA A 46 38.02 -31.42 13.11
C ALA A 46 38.22 -32.94 13.19
N GLU A 47 38.46 -33.49 14.37
CA GLU A 47 38.58 -34.93 14.58
C GLU A 47 37.30 -35.69 14.20
N GLN A 48 36.12 -35.19 14.59
CA GLN A 48 34.83 -35.76 14.21
C GLN A 48 34.63 -35.77 12.70
N ALA A 49 34.91 -34.66 12.01
CA ALA A 49 34.78 -34.56 10.57
C ALA A 49 35.74 -35.51 9.85
N GLU A 50 36.96 -35.64 10.34
CA GLU A 50 37.92 -36.64 9.79
C GLU A 50 37.46 -38.08 9.98
N GLN A 51 36.88 -38.42 11.14
CA GLN A 51 36.32 -39.76 11.39
C GLN A 51 35.17 -40.08 10.43
N LEU A 52 34.28 -39.11 10.19
CA LEU A 52 33.11 -39.27 9.31
C LEU A 52 33.49 -39.64 7.89
N ILE A 53 34.63 -39.12 7.39
CA ILE A 53 35.09 -39.36 6.00
C ILE A 53 36.05 -40.55 5.87
N LYS A 54 36.19 -41.42 6.88
CA LYS A 54 37.03 -42.62 6.78
C LYS A 54 36.33 -43.77 6.03
N GLY A 55 37.13 -44.67 5.50
CA GLY A 55 36.68 -45.91 4.84
C GLY A 55 35.82 -45.62 3.60
N LYS A 56 34.62 -46.22 3.57
CA LYS A 56 33.67 -46.09 2.46
C LYS A 56 33.19 -44.65 2.20
N ASN A 57 33.21 -43.84 3.24
CA ASN A 57 32.70 -42.45 3.20
C ASN A 57 33.67 -41.46 2.57
N LYS A 58 34.92 -41.83 2.30
CA LYS A 58 35.97 -40.97 1.75
C LYS A 58 35.61 -40.32 0.39
N LYS A 59 34.73 -40.97 -0.38
CA LYS A 59 34.22 -40.47 -1.66
C LYS A 59 32.73 -40.18 -1.65
N ASN A 60 32.10 -40.16 -0.48
CA ASN A 60 30.68 -39.78 -0.35
C ASN A 60 30.57 -38.27 -0.53
N VAL A 61 30.13 -37.82 -1.71
CA VAL A 61 30.04 -36.41 -2.09
C VAL A 61 28.99 -35.70 -1.24
N GLU A 62 27.86 -36.33 -0.94
CA GLU A 62 26.79 -35.77 -0.12
C GLU A 62 27.27 -35.46 1.30
N LEU A 63 27.97 -36.40 1.92
CA LEU A 63 28.59 -36.22 3.22
C LEU A 63 29.66 -35.10 3.20
N LEU A 64 30.57 -35.15 2.20
CA LEU A 64 31.62 -34.12 2.08
C LEU A 64 31.03 -32.71 1.91
N THR A 65 29.98 -32.55 1.10
CA THR A 65 29.31 -31.27 0.93
C THR A 65 28.58 -30.86 2.19
N ALA A 66 27.90 -31.78 2.90
CA ALA A 66 27.19 -31.49 4.15
C ALA A 66 28.15 -31.03 5.26
N ILE A 67 29.36 -31.64 5.36
CA ILE A 67 30.40 -31.18 6.28
C ILE A 67 30.89 -29.78 5.86
N GLY A 68 31.17 -29.55 4.58
CA GLY A 68 31.57 -28.24 4.06
C GLY A 68 30.53 -27.13 4.33
N GLU A 69 29.26 -27.44 4.17
CA GLU A 69 28.14 -26.53 4.54
C GLU A 69 28.11 -26.23 6.03
N ALA A 70 28.35 -27.25 6.89
CA ALA A 70 28.41 -27.05 8.33
C ALA A 70 29.50 -26.06 8.72
N TYR A 71 30.69 -26.21 8.16
CA TYR A 71 31.80 -25.25 8.37
C TYR A 71 31.49 -23.86 7.80
N LEU A 72 30.87 -23.79 6.60
CA LEU A 72 30.50 -22.50 6.00
C LEU A 72 29.48 -21.74 6.85
N GLN A 73 28.49 -22.45 7.42
CA GLN A 73 27.50 -21.86 8.34
C GLN A 73 28.14 -21.32 9.63
N ALA A 74 29.25 -21.92 10.07
CA ALA A 74 30.03 -21.48 11.22
C ALA A 74 31.12 -20.44 10.86
N ASP A 75 31.09 -19.87 9.66
CA ASP A 75 32.10 -18.90 9.15
C ASP A 75 33.53 -19.45 9.04
N LYS A 76 33.68 -20.77 8.98
CA LYS A 76 34.98 -21.46 8.82
C LYS A 76 35.26 -21.69 7.34
N LEU A 77 35.65 -20.62 6.63
CA LEU A 77 35.79 -20.63 5.16
C LEU A 77 36.89 -21.57 4.67
N SER A 78 38.02 -21.68 5.38
CA SER A 78 39.15 -22.56 4.96
C SER A 78 38.73 -24.02 4.98
N GLU A 79 38.06 -24.45 6.02
CA GLU A 79 37.56 -25.81 6.18
C GLU A 79 36.46 -26.10 5.17
N ALA A 80 35.51 -25.15 4.95
CA ALA A 80 34.49 -25.28 3.92
C ALA A 80 35.12 -25.48 2.52
N GLN A 81 36.13 -24.71 2.15
CA GLN A 81 36.88 -24.84 0.89
C GLN A 81 37.57 -26.18 0.78
N MET A 82 38.20 -26.68 1.87
CA MET A 82 38.82 -27.98 1.90
C MET A 82 37.82 -29.11 1.58
N TYR A 83 36.63 -29.08 2.24
CA TYR A 83 35.63 -30.11 1.98
C TYR A 83 34.98 -29.98 0.61
N ALA A 84 34.80 -28.77 0.06
CA ALA A 84 34.34 -28.56 -1.30
C ALA A 84 35.34 -29.15 -2.31
N ALA A 85 36.65 -28.94 -2.08
CA ALA A 85 37.72 -29.54 -2.92
C ALA A 85 37.75 -31.09 -2.84
N LEU A 86 37.53 -31.64 -1.64
CA LEU A 86 37.41 -33.09 -1.46
C LEU A 86 36.20 -33.65 -2.20
N ALA A 87 35.04 -32.99 -2.13
CA ALA A 87 33.83 -33.37 -2.84
C ALA A 87 34.07 -33.33 -4.38
N LYS A 88 34.69 -32.28 -4.88
CA LYS A 88 35.04 -32.13 -6.31
C LYS A 88 36.05 -33.19 -6.77
N LYS A 89 37.03 -33.54 -5.91
CA LYS A 89 37.96 -34.63 -6.17
C LYS A 89 37.26 -35.99 -6.20
N ALA A 90 36.25 -36.19 -5.36
CA ALA A 90 35.49 -37.45 -5.35
C ALA A 90 34.60 -37.59 -6.60
N ASN A 91 33.97 -36.51 -7.04
CA ASN A 91 33.19 -36.42 -8.27
C ASN A 91 33.29 -35.03 -8.89
N GLY A 92 34.08 -34.87 -9.94
CA GLY A 92 34.30 -33.61 -10.65
C GLY A 92 33.06 -33.01 -11.31
N LYS A 93 32.00 -33.82 -11.51
CA LYS A 93 30.71 -33.39 -12.09
C LYS A 93 29.57 -33.37 -11.04
N SER A 94 29.89 -33.24 -9.78
CA SER A 94 28.88 -33.15 -8.73
C SER A 94 28.24 -31.75 -8.71
N ALA A 95 26.93 -31.72 -8.90
CA ALA A 95 26.14 -30.50 -8.74
C ALA A 95 26.22 -29.95 -7.31
N LEU A 96 26.14 -30.82 -6.28
CA LEU A 96 26.21 -30.42 -4.87
C LEU A 96 27.56 -29.78 -4.51
N ALA A 97 28.67 -30.33 -5.04
CA ALA A 97 29.99 -29.72 -4.81
C ALA A 97 30.10 -28.34 -5.47
N SER A 98 29.54 -28.16 -6.67
CA SER A 98 29.48 -26.85 -7.33
C SER A 98 28.58 -25.86 -6.58
N VAL A 99 27.45 -26.33 -5.98
CA VAL A 99 26.61 -25.49 -5.10
C VAL A 99 27.40 -25.00 -3.90
N LEU A 100 28.13 -25.88 -3.21
CA LEU A 100 28.97 -25.50 -2.07
C LEU A 100 30.06 -24.49 -2.45
N GLU A 101 30.74 -24.68 -3.59
CA GLU A 101 31.70 -23.68 -4.12
C GLU A 101 31.02 -22.34 -4.39
N GLY A 102 29.81 -22.35 -4.93
CA GLY A 102 28.98 -21.14 -5.13
C GLY A 102 28.61 -20.44 -3.81
N ASP A 103 28.23 -21.21 -2.79
CA ASP A 103 27.92 -20.69 -1.47
C ASP A 103 29.14 -20.04 -0.80
N ILE A 104 30.29 -20.66 -0.92
CA ILE A 104 31.55 -20.10 -0.44
C ILE A 104 31.86 -18.79 -1.14
N ALA A 105 31.72 -18.74 -2.47
CA ALA A 105 31.91 -17.50 -3.24
C ALA A 105 30.92 -16.41 -2.87
N ALA A 106 29.65 -16.75 -2.64
CA ALA A 106 28.62 -15.84 -2.16
C ALA A 106 28.95 -15.27 -0.78
N LYS A 107 29.42 -16.12 0.14
CA LYS A 107 29.89 -15.71 1.48
C LYS A 107 31.07 -14.73 1.39
N GLN A 108 31.95 -14.92 0.42
CA GLN A 108 33.07 -14.03 0.10
C GLN A 108 32.64 -12.76 -0.67
N LYS A 109 31.32 -12.55 -0.84
CA LYS A 109 30.74 -11.44 -1.61
C LYS A 109 31.15 -11.41 -3.08
N ASN A 110 31.56 -12.53 -3.64
CA ASN A 110 31.89 -12.70 -5.06
C ASN A 110 30.66 -13.25 -5.83
N ALA A 111 29.70 -12.38 -6.11
CA ALA A 111 28.47 -12.76 -6.80
C ALA A 111 28.71 -13.35 -8.20
N GLY A 112 29.72 -12.87 -8.92
CA GLY A 112 30.08 -13.40 -10.26
C GLY A 112 30.53 -14.85 -10.21
N LEU A 113 31.45 -15.17 -9.28
CA LEU A 113 31.91 -16.56 -9.11
C LEU A 113 30.78 -17.45 -8.56
N ALA A 114 29.97 -16.93 -7.62
CA ALA A 114 28.85 -17.67 -7.06
C ALA A 114 27.85 -18.07 -8.16
N SER A 115 27.42 -17.14 -9.00
CA SER A 115 26.49 -17.43 -10.11
C SER A 115 27.08 -18.41 -11.12
N GLN A 116 28.35 -18.28 -11.45
CA GLN A 116 29.06 -19.23 -12.33
C GLN A 116 29.02 -20.64 -11.74
N LYS A 117 29.24 -20.80 -10.43
CA LYS A 117 29.24 -22.11 -9.78
C LYS A 117 27.84 -22.71 -9.68
N TYR A 118 26.81 -21.90 -9.50
CA TYR A 118 25.43 -22.37 -9.54
C TYR A 118 25.02 -22.76 -10.97
N GLU A 119 25.46 -22.06 -12.01
CA GLU A 119 25.25 -22.48 -13.39
C GLU A 119 26.00 -23.79 -13.73
N GLU A 120 27.21 -23.98 -13.21
CA GLU A 120 27.93 -25.24 -13.31
C GLU A 120 27.14 -26.38 -12.64
N ALA A 121 26.54 -26.14 -11.47
CA ALA A 121 25.70 -27.13 -10.80
C ALA A 121 24.46 -27.48 -11.64
N ILE A 122 23.79 -26.49 -12.21
CA ILE A 122 22.63 -26.67 -13.11
C ILE A 122 23.02 -27.45 -14.37
N TYR A 123 24.21 -27.20 -14.89
CA TYR A 123 24.71 -27.95 -16.05
C TYR A 123 24.98 -29.44 -15.73
N PHE A 124 25.47 -29.75 -14.52
CA PHE A 124 25.67 -31.14 -14.10
C PHE A 124 24.38 -31.85 -13.70
N ASP A 125 23.44 -31.14 -13.10
CA ASP A 125 22.12 -31.65 -12.76
C ASP A 125 21.05 -30.55 -13.01
N SER A 126 20.30 -30.72 -14.10
CA SER A 126 19.24 -29.80 -14.50
C SER A 126 18.07 -29.75 -13.53
N ARG A 127 18.01 -30.60 -12.51
CA ARG A 127 17.03 -30.61 -11.44
C ARG A 127 17.61 -30.22 -10.06
N CYS A 128 18.84 -29.72 -10.04
CA CYS A 128 19.48 -29.27 -8.80
C CYS A 128 18.74 -28.03 -8.22
N THR A 129 17.61 -28.25 -7.58
CA THR A 129 16.79 -27.17 -6.98
C THR A 129 17.61 -26.16 -6.17
N PRO A 130 18.56 -26.55 -5.27
CA PRO A 130 19.37 -25.58 -4.53
C PRO A 130 20.13 -24.60 -5.42
N ALA A 131 20.67 -25.06 -6.54
CA ALA A 131 21.43 -24.21 -7.46
C ALA A 131 20.55 -23.11 -8.07
N TYR A 132 19.34 -23.44 -8.50
CA TYR A 132 18.40 -22.47 -9.05
C TYR A 132 17.94 -21.45 -8.01
N LEU A 133 17.60 -21.90 -6.79
CA LEU A 133 17.15 -21.00 -5.72
C LEU A 133 18.25 -20.02 -5.32
N LYS A 134 19.50 -20.51 -5.17
CA LYS A 134 20.67 -19.68 -4.81
C LYS A 134 21.10 -18.74 -5.94
N TYR A 135 21.03 -19.20 -7.20
CA TYR A 135 21.20 -18.34 -8.37
C TYR A 135 20.17 -17.19 -8.35
N ALA A 136 18.91 -17.51 -8.08
CA ALA A 136 17.86 -16.52 -7.99
C ALA A 136 18.10 -15.53 -6.84
N ASP A 137 18.67 -15.95 -5.71
CA ASP A 137 19.02 -15.06 -4.60
C ASP A 137 20.12 -14.04 -4.98
N ILE A 138 21.08 -14.44 -5.81
CA ILE A 138 22.09 -13.50 -6.33
C ILE A 138 21.45 -12.40 -7.18
N TYR A 139 20.48 -12.77 -8.02
CA TYR A 139 19.92 -11.86 -9.04
C TYR A 139 18.61 -11.20 -8.66
N LYS A 140 17.92 -11.60 -7.60
CA LYS A 140 16.57 -11.09 -7.25
C LYS A 140 16.47 -9.57 -7.15
N SER A 141 17.55 -8.90 -6.72
CA SER A 141 17.57 -7.43 -6.61
C SER A 141 18.30 -6.76 -7.78
N ALA A 142 19.35 -7.39 -8.31
CA ALA A 142 20.17 -6.80 -9.38
C ALA A 142 19.54 -7.00 -10.77
N ASN A 143 18.99 -8.19 -11.04
CA ASN A 143 18.30 -8.53 -12.29
C ASN A 143 17.25 -9.61 -12.05
N ALA A 144 16.12 -9.21 -11.50
CA ALA A 144 15.02 -10.13 -11.21
C ALA A 144 14.50 -10.89 -12.44
N GLY A 145 14.70 -10.37 -13.66
CA GLY A 145 14.33 -11.06 -14.90
C GLY A 145 15.09 -12.38 -15.08
N LEU A 146 16.41 -12.36 -14.88
CA LEU A 146 17.24 -13.56 -14.94
C LEU A 146 16.87 -14.58 -13.85
N ALA A 147 16.61 -14.10 -12.64
CA ALA A 147 16.19 -14.97 -11.54
C ALA A 147 14.86 -15.69 -11.87
N ILE A 148 13.86 -14.96 -12.36
CA ILE A 148 12.55 -15.51 -12.74
C ILE A 148 12.69 -16.50 -13.90
N GLU A 149 13.50 -16.17 -14.90
CA GLU A 149 13.74 -17.05 -16.05
C GLU A 149 14.32 -18.40 -15.60
N LYS A 150 15.37 -18.39 -14.78
CA LYS A 150 15.98 -19.61 -14.25
C LYS A 150 15.00 -20.43 -13.40
N LEU A 151 14.22 -19.78 -12.53
CA LEU A 151 13.21 -20.48 -11.74
C LEU A 151 12.12 -21.10 -12.61
N ASN A 152 11.69 -20.43 -13.67
CA ASN A 152 10.71 -20.97 -14.61
C ASN A 152 11.26 -22.15 -15.43
N GLN A 153 12.56 -22.18 -15.75
CA GLN A 153 13.21 -23.35 -16.33
C GLN A 153 13.06 -24.57 -15.40
N LEU A 154 13.38 -24.42 -14.12
CA LEU A 154 13.20 -25.50 -13.15
C LEU A 154 11.71 -25.83 -12.95
N LYS A 155 10.82 -24.85 -12.95
CA LYS A 155 9.38 -25.07 -12.81
C LYS A 155 8.80 -25.94 -13.92
N THR A 156 9.35 -25.85 -15.13
CA THR A 156 8.98 -26.72 -16.25
C THR A 156 9.40 -28.18 -16.01
N LEU A 157 10.53 -28.40 -15.33
CA LEU A 157 11.04 -29.72 -15.00
C LEU A 157 10.41 -30.32 -13.74
N GLU A 158 10.03 -29.45 -12.80
CA GLU A 158 9.46 -29.80 -11.48
C GLU A 158 8.21 -28.95 -11.17
N PRO A 159 7.08 -29.16 -11.86
CA PRO A 159 5.89 -28.33 -11.73
C PRO A 159 5.28 -28.30 -10.32
N SER A 160 5.45 -29.36 -9.53
CA SER A 160 4.91 -29.49 -8.16
C SER A 160 5.88 -29.01 -7.06
N ASN A 161 7.09 -28.55 -7.41
CA ASN A 161 8.05 -28.10 -6.43
C ASN A 161 7.68 -26.72 -5.87
N THR A 162 7.10 -26.70 -4.66
CA THR A 162 6.62 -25.47 -3.99
C THR A 162 7.74 -24.52 -3.58
N ALA A 163 9.00 -24.99 -3.46
CA ALA A 163 10.12 -24.09 -3.16
C ALA A 163 10.37 -23.09 -4.29
N ILE A 164 10.08 -23.49 -5.55
CA ILE A 164 10.14 -22.59 -6.70
C ILE A 164 9.06 -21.52 -6.61
N ASP A 165 7.82 -21.92 -6.29
CA ASP A 165 6.71 -20.98 -6.14
C ASP A 165 6.98 -19.97 -5.01
N LYS A 166 7.54 -20.46 -3.90
CA LYS A 166 7.95 -19.60 -2.78
C LYS A 166 9.00 -18.56 -3.24
N LYS A 167 10.03 -18.99 -3.97
CA LYS A 167 11.05 -18.07 -4.45
C LYS A 167 10.51 -17.07 -5.50
N LEU A 168 9.65 -17.52 -6.40
CA LEU A 168 8.97 -16.66 -7.37
C LEU A 168 8.07 -15.63 -6.67
N ALA A 169 7.29 -16.07 -5.67
CA ALA A 169 6.45 -15.19 -4.87
C ALA A 169 7.26 -14.07 -4.18
N GLU A 170 8.39 -14.44 -3.55
CA GLU A 170 9.32 -13.50 -2.94
C GLU A 170 9.82 -12.44 -3.94
N ILE A 171 10.26 -12.88 -5.13
CA ILE A 171 10.80 -11.99 -6.16
C ILE A 171 9.72 -11.08 -6.73
N TYR A 172 8.52 -11.59 -7.03
CA TYR A 172 7.41 -10.78 -7.51
C TYR A 172 6.96 -9.76 -6.47
N TYR A 173 6.93 -10.15 -5.18
CA TYR A 173 6.62 -9.24 -4.08
C TYR A 173 7.63 -8.09 -3.99
N LEU A 174 8.93 -8.38 -4.06
CA LEU A 174 10.01 -7.38 -4.07
C LEU A 174 9.94 -6.43 -5.28
N LYS A 175 9.37 -6.89 -6.40
CA LYS A 175 9.15 -6.08 -7.61
C LYS A 175 7.86 -5.28 -7.58
N ASN A 176 7.07 -5.36 -6.53
CA ASN A 176 5.72 -4.82 -6.44
C ASN A 176 4.75 -5.40 -7.51
N ASP A 177 5.05 -6.55 -8.10
CA ASP A 177 4.14 -7.29 -8.97
C ASP A 177 3.22 -8.17 -8.09
N PHE A 178 2.32 -7.51 -7.36
CA PHE A 178 1.50 -8.16 -6.34
C PHE A 178 0.52 -9.17 -6.92
N SER A 179 0.10 -8.99 -8.16
CA SER A 179 -0.75 -9.96 -8.86
C SER A 179 -0.02 -11.30 -9.03
N LYS A 180 1.21 -11.28 -9.58
CA LYS A 180 2.01 -12.51 -9.74
C LYS A 180 2.52 -13.05 -8.41
N ALA A 181 2.78 -12.19 -7.44
CA ALA A 181 3.14 -12.62 -6.10
C ALA A 181 1.99 -13.41 -5.46
N ALA A 182 0.77 -12.88 -5.49
CA ALA A 182 -0.42 -13.54 -4.95
C ALA A 182 -0.70 -14.89 -5.66
N ASP A 183 -0.56 -14.93 -7.00
CA ASP A 183 -0.70 -16.17 -7.76
C ASP A 183 0.35 -17.23 -7.34
N ALA A 184 1.60 -16.84 -7.17
CA ALA A 184 2.65 -17.74 -6.71
C ALA A 184 2.44 -18.20 -5.26
N TYR A 185 2.07 -17.28 -4.34
CA TYR A 185 1.73 -17.64 -2.96
C TYR A 185 0.55 -18.61 -2.88
N SER A 186 -0.45 -18.46 -3.74
CA SER A 186 -1.65 -19.31 -3.73
C SER A 186 -1.33 -20.80 -3.89
N ARG A 187 -0.21 -21.15 -4.52
CA ARG A 187 0.19 -22.53 -4.79
C ARG A 187 0.80 -23.25 -3.59
N PHE A 188 1.24 -22.52 -2.55
CA PHE A 188 1.89 -23.14 -1.40
C PHE A 188 1.50 -22.56 -0.04
N ALA A 189 1.10 -21.29 0.03
CA ALA A 189 0.91 -20.58 1.31
C ALA A 189 -0.17 -21.18 2.21
N MET A 190 -1.06 -21.99 1.64
CA MET A 190 -2.11 -22.72 2.35
C MET A 190 -1.68 -24.16 2.70
N GLY A 191 -0.51 -24.59 2.26
CA GLY A 191 0.00 -25.95 2.41
C GLY A 191 0.90 -26.13 3.63
N PRO A 192 1.33 -27.38 3.89
CA PRO A 192 2.14 -27.73 5.07
C PRO A 192 3.57 -27.16 5.04
N THR A 193 4.05 -26.71 3.89
CA THR A 193 5.40 -26.15 3.72
C THR A 193 5.46 -24.63 4.00
N ALA A 194 4.32 -23.98 4.15
CA ALA A 194 4.23 -22.55 4.45
C ALA A 194 4.39 -22.27 5.95
N ASN A 195 5.09 -21.20 6.25
CA ASN A 195 5.14 -20.64 7.58
C ASN A 195 4.16 -19.47 7.75
N GLU A 196 4.08 -18.89 8.95
CA GLU A 196 3.20 -17.78 9.26
C GLU A 196 3.55 -16.52 8.44
N GLU A 197 4.83 -16.27 8.19
CA GLU A 197 5.32 -15.15 7.39
C GLU A 197 4.87 -15.26 5.91
N ASP A 198 4.88 -16.48 5.35
CA ASP A 198 4.38 -16.72 3.99
C ASP A 198 2.88 -16.38 3.88
N LEU A 199 2.11 -16.73 4.90
CA LEU A 199 0.68 -16.44 4.95
C LEU A 199 0.42 -14.92 5.09
N VAL A 200 1.21 -14.22 5.91
CA VAL A 200 1.17 -12.76 6.03
C VAL A 200 1.48 -12.09 4.68
N LYS A 201 2.58 -12.49 4.03
CA LYS A 201 2.96 -11.94 2.71
C LYS A 201 1.93 -12.22 1.64
N TYR A 202 1.31 -13.40 1.67
CA TYR A 202 0.21 -13.74 0.77
C TYR A 202 -0.99 -12.80 0.96
N ALA A 203 -1.43 -12.64 2.20
CA ALA A 203 -2.54 -11.74 2.51
C ALA A 203 -2.23 -10.29 2.12
N PHE A 204 -1.02 -9.80 2.38
CA PHE A 204 -0.60 -8.48 1.93
C PHE A 204 -0.52 -8.35 0.40
N ALA A 205 -0.02 -9.36 -0.31
CA ALA A 205 0.01 -9.34 -1.78
C ALA A 205 -1.40 -9.24 -2.38
N LEU A 206 -2.36 -9.97 -1.79
CA LEU A 206 -3.77 -9.88 -2.18
C LEU A 206 -4.35 -8.50 -1.90
N PHE A 207 -4.08 -7.93 -0.72
CA PHE A 207 -4.51 -6.58 -0.35
C PHE A 207 -3.97 -5.53 -1.34
N LEU A 208 -2.67 -5.57 -1.61
CA LEU A 208 -2.01 -4.63 -2.54
C LEU A 208 -2.44 -4.84 -4.00
N ASN A 209 -2.97 -6.02 -4.33
CA ASN A 209 -3.62 -6.32 -5.61
C ASN A 209 -5.13 -6.01 -5.62
N HIS A 210 -5.64 -5.35 -4.58
CA HIS A 210 -7.06 -5.00 -4.39
C HIS A 210 -8.03 -6.20 -4.33
N ASP A 211 -7.54 -7.41 -4.06
CA ASP A 211 -8.40 -8.57 -3.77
C ASP A 211 -8.68 -8.64 -2.27
N PHE A 212 -9.41 -7.65 -1.77
CA PHE A 212 -9.70 -7.47 -0.34
C PHE A 212 -10.44 -8.66 0.28
N ALA A 213 -11.34 -9.28 -0.48
CA ALA A 213 -12.12 -10.41 0.01
C ALA A 213 -11.24 -11.62 0.31
N LYS A 214 -10.35 -11.97 -0.62
CA LYS A 214 -9.44 -13.10 -0.47
C LYS A 214 -8.32 -12.79 0.53
N SER A 215 -7.83 -11.54 0.56
CA SER A 215 -6.90 -11.07 1.60
C SER A 215 -7.49 -11.26 2.99
N LEU A 216 -8.76 -10.88 3.20
CA LEU A 216 -9.47 -11.08 4.47
C LEU A 216 -9.64 -12.56 4.84
N GLU A 217 -9.95 -13.43 3.85
CA GLU A 217 -10.03 -14.86 4.07
C GLU A 217 -8.71 -15.42 4.60
N VAL A 218 -7.60 -15.08 3.95
CA VAL A 218 -6.25 -15.50 4.34
C VAL A 218 -5.87 -14.95 5.72
N ALA A 219 -6.16 -13.67 5.97
CA ALA A 219 -5.92 -13.04 7.27
C ALA A 219 -6.69 -13.76 8.39
N ASN A 220 -7.97 -14.07 8.16
CA ASN A 220 -8.80 -14.82 9.12
C ASN A 220 -8.30 -16.23 9.40
N MET A 221 -7.64 -16.87 8.43
CA MET A 221 -6.98 -18.17 8.69
C MET A 221 -5.80 -18.02 9.65
N GLY A 222 -5.02 -16.96 9.50
CA GLY A 222 -3.95 -16.59 10.43
C GLY A 222 -4.52 -16.29 11.84
N LEU A 223 -5.58 -15.50 11.91
CA LEU A 223 -6.24 -15.13 13.18
C LEU A 223 -6.85 -16.33 13.92
N LYS A 224 -7.28 -17.37 13.21
CA LYS A 224 -7.72 -18.63 13.88
C LYS A 224 -6.58 -19.31 14.65
N LYS A 225 -5.33 -19.15 14.21
CA LYS A 225 -4.14 -19.72 14.88
C LYS A 225 -3.61 -18.78 15.97
N ASN A 226 -3.57 -17.49 15.66
CA ASN A 226 -3.08 -16.45 16.56
C ASN A 226 -4.00 -15.22 16.51
N PRO A 227 -5.04 -15.13 17.36
CA PRO A 227 -6.02 -14.04 17.34
C PRO A 227 -5.41 -12.63 17.57
N ARG A 228 -4.23 -12.55 18.23
CA ARG A 228 -3.55 -11.28 18.54
C ARG A 228 -2.41 -10.94 17.58
N HIS A 229 -2.33 -11.62 16.43
CA HIS A 229 -1.31 -11.35 15.45
C HIS A 229 -1.52 -9.97 14.77
N ALA A 230 -0.58 -9.05 14.98
CA ALA A 230 -0.73 -7.66 14.55
C ALA A 230 -0.95 -7.51 13.03
N ALA A 231 -0.16 -8.19 12.19
CA ALA A 231 -0.29 -8.07 10.74
C ALA A 231 -1.65 -8.57 10.20
N PHE A 232 -2.20 -9.64 10.77
CA PHE A 232 -3.51 -10.14 10.33
C PHE A 232 -4.66 -9.26 10.83
N ASN A 233 -4.61 -8.72 12.07
CA ASN A 233 -5.62 -7.77 12.56
C ASN A 233 -5.57 -6.45 11.77
N ARG A 234 -4.38 -5.94 11.44
CA ARG A 234 -4.19 -4.81 10.53
C ARG A 234 -4.90 -5.05 9.19
N LEU A 235 -4.64 -6.18 8.55
CA LEU A 235 -5.28 -6.54 7.27
C LEU A 235 -6.78 -6.76 7.41
N ALA A 236 -7.23 -7.32 8.52
CA ALA A 236 -8.66 -7.47 8.80
C ALA A 236 -9.36 -6.11 8.93
N MET A 237 -8.73 -5.15 9.61
CA MET A 237 -9.21 -3.76 9.67
C MET A 237 -9.28 -3.13 8.27
N TYR A 238 -8.19 -3.16 7.51
CA TYR A 238 -8.11 -2.55 6.18
C TYR A 238 -9.12 -3.17 5.22
N ASN A 239 -9.08 -4.50 5.06
CA ASN A 239 -9.96 -5.21 4.14
C ASN A 239 -11.44 -5.03 4.47
N ASN A 240 -11.82 -5.08 5.75
CA ASN A 240 -13.21 -4.86 6.14
C ASN A 240 -13.64 -3.41 5.88
N THR A 241 -12.76 -2.43 6.04
CA THR A 241 -13.03 -1.02 5.70
C THR A 241 -13.28 -0.88 4.19
N ASP A 242 -12.40 -1.40 3.35
CA ASP A 242 -12.56 -1.36 1.88
C ASP A 242 -13.79 -2.14 1.38
N LEU A 243 -14.16 -3.23 2.09
CA LEU A 243 -15.38 -4.01 1.82
C LEU A 243 -16.65 -3.38 2.45
N LYS A 244 -16.53 -2.22 3.10
CA LYS A 244 -17.62 -1.51 3.80
C LYS A 244 -18.29 -2.33 4.91
N ARG A 245 -17.53 -3.21 5.54
CA ARG A 245 -17.92 -4.01 6.71
C ARG A 245 -17.44 -3.32 7.99
N PHE A 246 -18.02 -2.16 8.26
CA PHE A 246 -17.47 -1.21 9.24
C PHE A 246 -17.49 -1.72 10.69
N GLU A 247 -18.48 -2.53 11.06
CA GLU A 247 -18.52 -3.12 12.42
C GLU A 247 -17.41 -4.15 12.64
N GLU A 248 -17.15 -5.01 11.65
CA GLU A 248 -16.06 -5.97 11.67
C GLU A 248 -14.70 -5.27 11.61
N ALA A 249 -14.59 -4.20 10.82
CA ALA A 249 -13.39 -3.38 10.77
C ALA A 249 -13.08 -2.75 12.12
N LEU A 250 -14.11 -2.24 12.84
CA LEU A 250 -13.96 -1.63 14.15
C LEU A 250 -13.48 -2.65 15.19
N LYS A 251 -14.01 -3.88 15.17
CA LYS A 251 -13.54 -4.97 16.04
C LYS A 251 -12.08 -5.31 15.78
N ALA A 252 -11.69 -5.41 14.50
CA ALA A 252 -10.30 -5.68 14.12
C ALA A 252 -9.38 -4.52 14.52
N ALA A 253 -9.82 -3.27 14.38
CA ALA A 253 -9.10 -2.10 14.84
C ALA A 253 -8.88 -2.11 16.35
N ASP A 254 -9.91 -2.43 17.13
CA ASP A 254 -9.81 -2.51 18.60
C ASP A 254 -8.76 -3.54 19.03
N VAL A 255 -8.81 -4.74 18.47
CA VAL A 255 -7.79 -5.76 18.74
C VAL A 255 -6.39 -5.30 18.30
N PHE A 256 -6.28 -4.70 17.09
CA PHE A 256 -5.00 -4.26 16.56
C PHE A 256 -4.33 -3.18 17.41
N PHE A 257 -5.08 -2.16 17.82
CA PHE A 257 -4.52 -1.03 18.57
C PHE A 257 -4.38 -1.27 20.07
N ASN A 258 -5.21 -2.16 20.66
CA ASN A 258 -5.31 -2.29 22.11
C ASN A 258 -4.84 -3.65 22.65
N GLU A 259 -4.84 -4.73 21.82
CA GLU A 259 -4.58 -6.08 22.31
C GLU A 259 -3.37 -6.77 21.67
N CYS A 260 -2.94 -6.32 20.48
CA CYS A 260 -1.82 -6.95 19.77
C CYS A 260 -0.49 -6.68 20.46
N ASP A 261 0.34 -7.73 20.60
CA ASP A 261 1.69 -7.60 21.13
C ASP A 261 2.63 -7.07 20.03
N LYS A 262 3.48 -6.10 20.37
CA LYS A 262 4.55 -5.55 19.50
C LYS A 262 4.05 -5.06 18.14
N ALA A 263 2.91 -4.39 18.10
CA ALA A 263 2.42 -3.75 16.89
C ALA A 263 3.26 -2.47 16.63
N ASP A 264 3.94 -2.44 15.48
CA ASP A 264 4.52 -1.19 14.95
C ASP A 264 3.44 -0.46 14.17
N TYR A 265 3.14 0.78 14.55
CA TYR A 265 2.12 1.58 13.89
C TYR A 265 2.74 2.45 12.80
N SER A 266 2.10 2.47 11.63
CA SER A 266 2.41 3.36 10.52
C SER A 266 1.32 4.43 10.36
N TYR A 267 1.61 5.50 9.60
CA TYR A 267 0.60 6.49 9.27
C TYR A 267 -0.63 5.85 8.58
N LEU A 268 -0.42 4.79 7.83
CA LEU A 268 -1.48 4.08 7.10
C LEU A 268 -2.50 3.43 8.05
N ASP A 269 -2.04 2.93 9.21
CA ASP A 269 -2.91 2.34 10.22
C ASP A 269 -3.89 3.39 10.77
N TYR A 270 -3.39 4.54 11.13
CA TYR A 270 -4.21 5.65 11.63
C TYR A 270 -5.08 6.27 10.53
N MET A 271 -4.59 6.32 9.29
CA MET A 271 -5.39 6.76 8.15
C MET A 271 -6.61 5.85 7.92
N TYR A 272 -6.40 4.54 7.88
CA TYR A 272 -7.49 3.57 7.73
C TYR A 272 -8.48 3.62 8.90
N TYR A 273 -7.95 3.77 10.12
CA TYR A 273 -8.81 3.90 11.29
C TYR A 273 -9.59 5.22 11.28
N GLY A 274 -8.98 6.31 10.86
CA GLY A 274 -9.66 7.60 10.64
C GLY A 274 -10.79 7.48 9.62
N HIS A 275 -10.52 6.85 8.47
CA HIS A 275 -11.54 6.63 7.44
C HIS A 275 -12.70 5.75 7.93
N LEU A 276 -12.40 4.66 8.64
CA LEU A 276 -13.41 3.82 9.28
C LEU A 276 -14.32 4.61 10.23
N LEU A 277 -13.72 5.46 11.06
CA LEU A 277 -14.47 6.28 12.03
C LEU A 277 -15.30 7.38 11.33
N GLU A 278 -14.80 7.95 10.22
CA GLU A 278 -15.54 8.88 9.36
C GLU A 278 -16.81 8.22 8.79
N GLU A 279 -16.68 7.01 8.23
CA GLU A 279 -17.81 6.25 7.70
C GLU A 279 -18.85 5.90 8.80
N LEU A 280 -18.39 5.67 10.02
CA LEU A 280 -19.24 5.48 11.21
C LEU A 280 -19.77 6.80 11.80
N LYS A 281 -19.50 7.94 11.17
CA LYS A 281 -19.86 9.30 11.62
C LYS A 281 -19.31 9.69 13.00
N LYS A 282 -18.24 9.02 13.43
CA LYS A 282 -17.49 9.33 14.65
C LYS A 282 -16.42 10.39 14.35
N TYR A 283 -16.87 11.56 13.92
CA TYR A 283 -16.07 12.61 13.31
C TYR A 283 -14.89 13.10 14.17
N ASP A 284 -15.09 13.31 15.47
CA ASP A 284 -14.04 13.81 16.36
C ASP A 284 -12.92 12.76 16.55
N GLU A 285 -13.32 11.50 16.68
CA GLU A 285 -12.39 10.38 16.74
C GLU A 285 -11.63 10.24 15.41
N ALA A 286 -12.32 10.38 14.26
CA ALA A 286 -11.72 10.30 12.93
C ALA A 286 -10.63 11.36 12.73
N VAL A 287 -10.92 12.63 13.07
CA VAL A 287 -9.94 13.72 13.02
C VAL A 287 -8.71 13.38 13.86
N GLY A 288 -8.90 12.89 15.09
CA GLY A 288 -7.79 12.52 15.98
C GLY A 288 -6.90 11.41 15.40
N GLN A 289 -7.48 10.47 14.64
CA GLN A 289 -6.67 9.44 13.96
C GLN A 289 -5.91 10.02 12.74
N TYR A 290 -6.55 10.84 11.93
CA TYR A 290 -5.86 11.50 10.82
C TYR A 290 -4.72 12.42 11.29
N GLU A 291 -4.90 13.14 12.42
CA GLU A 291 -3.84 13.95 13.01
C GLU A 291 -2.64 13.10 13.47
N LYS A 292 -2.88 11.95 14.11
CA LYS A 292 -1.81 10.99 14.44
C LYS A 292 -1.11 10.45 13.19
N ALA A 293 -1.86 10.22 12.10
CA ALA A 293 -1.26 9.78 10.85
C ALA A 293 -0.31 10.84 10.27
N VAL A 294 -0.71 12.13 10.30
CA VAL A 294 0.15 13.26 9.89
C VAL A 294 1.37 13.42 10.81
N GLU A 295 1.21 13.20 12.12
CA GLU A 295 2.30 13.25 13.10
C GLU A 295 3.36 12.19 12.81
N LEU A 296 2.94 10.97 12.45
CA LEU A 296 3.86 9.87 12.09
C LEU A 296 4.55 10.07 10.74
N ASP A 297 3.87 10.64 9.77
CA ASP A 297 4.45 10.96 8.47
C ASP A 297 3.98 12.34 7.98
N PRO A 298 4.69 13.42 8.35
CA PRO A 298 4.34 14.78 7.96
C PRO A 298 4.37 15.03 6.44
N THR A 299 4.92 14.11 5.65
CA THR A 299 4.91 14.23 4.18
C THR A 299 3.55 13.89 3.58
N LYS A 300 2.66 13.24 4.34
CA LYS A 300 1.30 12.85 3.92
C LYS A 300 0.31 14.00 4.07
N THR A 301 0.60 15.12 3.44
CA THR A 301 -0.19 16.34 3.53
C THR A 301 -1.61 16.19 2.96
N ASP A 302 -1.86 15.19 2.10
CA ASP A 302 -3.21 14.84 1.61
C ASP A 302 -4.19 14.52 2.75
N LEU A 303 -3.70 14.06 3.91
CA LEU A 303 -4.53 13.80 5.09
C LEU A 303 -5.23 15.07 5.62
N TYR A 304 -4.67 16.26 5.39
CA TYR A 304 -5.37 17.51 5.71
C TYR A 304 -6.63 17.72 4.86
N LYS A 305 -6.69 17.15 3.65
CA LYS A 305 -7.90 17.14 2.84
C LYS A 305 -8.97 16.26 3.48
N ASN A 306 -8.58 15.09 4.01
CA ASN A 306 -9.50 14.21 4.75
C ASN A 306 -10.01 14.90 6.02
N ILE A 307 -9.13 15.53 6.81
CA ILE A 307 -9.51 16.32 8.00
C ILE A 307 -10.50 17.43 7.63
N SER A 308 -10.24 18.14 6.51
CA SER A 308 -11.14 19.17 6.01
C SER A 308 -12.53 18.62 5.67
N SER A 309 -12.58 17.48 4.97
CA SER A 309 -13.83 16.78 4.62
C SER A 309 -14.64 16.41 5.87
N VAL A 310 -13.97 15.86 6.88
CA VAL A 310 -14.65 15.51 8.14
C VAL A 310 -15.22 16.74 8.85
N TYR A 311 -14.47 17.85 8.89
CA TYR A 311 -14.99 19.09 9.47
C TYR A 311 -16.12 19.71 8.63
N GLU A 312 -16.08 19.60 7.28
CA GLU A 312 -17.20 20.00 6.39
C GLU A 312 -18.47 19.20 6.73
N GLN A 313 -18.35 17.87 6.88
CA GLN A 313 -19.49 17.01 7.27
C GLN A 313 -20.05 17.35 8.66
N LYS A 314 -19.22 17.88 9.57
CA LYS A 314 -19.67 18.43 10.87
C LYS A 314 -20.24 19.83 10.79
N ASN A 315 -20.23 20.46 9.64
CA ASN A 315 -20.51 21.89 9.45
C ASN A 315 -19.55 22.83 10.24
N ASP A 316 -18.37 22.35 10.64
CA ASP A 316 -17.32 23.18 11.25
C ASP A 316 -16.42 23.75 10.13
N TYR A 317 -17.01 24.65 9.32
CA TYR A 317 -16.32 25.20 8.15
C TYR A 317 -15.06 26.00 8.51
N LYS A 318 -14.98 26.58 9.69
CA LYS A 318 -13.78 27.30 10.14
C LYS A 318 -12.58 26.37 10.22
N LYS A 319 -12.76 25.19 10.81
CA LYS A 319 -11.71 24.17 10.87
C LYS A 319 -11.51 23.47 9.52
N ALA A 320 -12.58 23.25 8.75
CA ALA A 320 -12.49 22.69 7.41
C ALA A 320 -11.61 23.56 6.50
N ILE A 321 -11.85 24.89 6.47
CA ILE A 321 -11.04 25.86 5.72
C ILE A 321 -9.59 25.84 6.20
N GLY A 322 -9.37 25.86 7.53
CA GLY A 322 -8.02 25.82 8.10
C GLY A 322 -7.23 24.57 7.71
N ALA A 323 -7.87 23.39 7.74
CA ALA A 323 -7.27 22.14 7.31
C ALA A 323 -7.01 22.14 5.78
N TYR A 324 -7.97 22.62 4.99
CA TYR A 324 -7.81 22.71 3.55
C TYR A 324 -6.66 23.64 3.13
N HIS A 325 -6.49 24.76 3.82
CA HIS A 325 -5.35 25.66 3.59
C HIS A 325 -4.00 24.97 3.84
N LYS A 326 -3.90 24.15 4.90
CA LYS A 326 -2.67 23.37 5.15
C LYS A 326 -2.38 22.41 4.00
N TYR A 327 -3.39 21.72 3.48
CA TYR A 327 -3.27 20.88 2.30
C TYR A 327 -2.83 21.68 1.08
N TYR A 328 -3.59 22.73 0.72
CA TYR A 328 -3.37 23.52 -0.49
C TYR A 328 -1.99 24.19 -0.50
N SER A 329 -1.55 24.74 0.66
CA SER A 329 -0.25 25.37 0.82
C SER A 329 0.93 24.40 0.77
N SER A 330 0.69 23.10 1.01
CA SER A 330 1.72 22.07 0.91
C SER A 330 2.01 21.66 -0.54
N LEU A 331 1.13 22.02 -1.46
CA LEU A 331 1.28 21.68 -2.88
C LEU A 331 2.23 22.65 -3.59
N GLU A 332 3.02 22.12 -4.50
CA GLU A 332 3.77 22.91 -5.49
C GLU A 332 2.78 23.74 -6.33
N LYS A 333 3.19 24.90 -6.81
CA LYS A 333 2.31 25.83 -7.54
C LYS A 333 1.64 25.18 -8.76
N GLU A 334 2.36 24.32 -9.44
CA GLU A 334 1.88 23.60 -10.64
C GLU A 334 0.77 22.60 -10.34
N LYS A 335 0.69 22.17 -9.07
CA LYS A 335 -0.35 21.23 -8.56
C LYS A 335 -1.56 21.96 -7.95
N GLN A 336 -1.48 23.29 -7.78
CA GLN A 336 -2.58 24.11 -7.28
C GLN A 336 -3.58 24.41 -8.40
N THR A 337 -4.33 23.39 -8.79
CA THR A 337 -5.28 23.45 -9.91
C THR A 337 -6.53 24.28 -9.61
N PRO A 338 -7.24 24.79 -10.63
CA PRO A 338 -8.52 25.47 -10.46
C PRO A 338 -9.57 24.65 -9.70
N ASP A 339 -9.57 23.33 -9.86
CA ASP A 339 -10.49 22.43 -9.14
C ASP A 339 -10.24 22.45 -7.63
N LEU A 340 -8.99 22.50 -7.20
CA LEU A 340 -8.63 22.62 -5.78
C LEU A 340 -9.01 24.02 -5.24
N GLN A 341 -8.83 25.06 -6.03
CA GLN A 341 -9.32 26.40 -5.66
C GLN A 341 -10.83 26.43 -5.56
N PHE A 342 -11.52 25.76 -6.46
CA PHE A 342 -12.98 25.65 -6.45
C PHE A 342 -13.49 25.00 -5.15
N GLN A 343 -12.83 23.95 -4.68
CA GLN A 343 -13.18 23.33 -3.39
C GLN A 343 -13.00 24.32 -2.22
N LEU A 344 -11.93 25.11 -2.22
CA LEU A 344 -11.73 26.16 -1.21
C LEU A 344 -12.84 27.21 -1.27
N GLY A 345 -13.23 27.66 -2.46
CA GLY A 345 -14.34 28.58 -2.66
C GLY A 345 -15.65 28.00 -2.13
N ARG A 346 -15.91 26.71 -2.36
CA ARG A 346 -17.09 26.02 -1.82
C ARG A 346 -17.10 25.96 -0.30
N LEU A 347 -15.96 25.72 0.34
CA LEU A 347 -15.85 25.72 1.80
C LEU A 347 -16.16 27.12 2.38
N TYR A 348 -15.64 28.19 1.75
CA TYR A 348 -15.97 29.55 2.14
C TYR A 348 -17.45 29.87 1.92
N TYR A 349 -18.03 29.45 0.81
CA TYR A 349 -19.45 29.61 0.54
C TYR A 349 -20.30 28.87 1.58
N GLY A 350 -19.96 27.63 1.90
CA GLY A 350 -20.61 26.85 2.96
C GLY A 350 -20.55 27.55 4.32
N ALA A 351 -19.38 28.10 4.67
CA ALA A 351 -19.23 28.89 5.89
C ALA A 351 -20.16 30.11 5.94
N GLY A 352 -20.30 30.80 4.81
CA GLY A 352 -21.10 32.01 4.70
C GLY A 352 -22.61 31.77 4.66
N THR A 353 -23.04 30.57 4.24
CA THR A 353 -24.49 30.23 4.10
C THR A 353 -25.02 29.36 5.24
N GLN A 354 -24.24 29.18 6.32
CA GLN A 354 -24.71 28.44 7.50
C GLN A 354 -25.94 29.08 8.16
N PRO A 355 -26.84 28.27 8.73
CA PRO A 355 -27.93 28.76 9.54
C PRO A 355 -27.47 29.54 10.78
N ASP A 356 -28.28 30.51 11.23
CA ASP A 356 -27.96 31.35 12.39
C ASP A 356 -27.79 30.59 13.73
N SER A 357 -28.23 29.36 13.79
CA SER A 357 -28.06 28.46 14.94
C SER A 357 -26.66 27.94 15.18
N LEU A 358 -25.72 28.15 14.22
CA LEU A 358 -24.35 27.69 14.31
C LEU A 358 -23.39 28.76 14.82
N THR A 359 -22.22 28.36 15.27
CA THR A 359 -21.26 29.19 16.06
C THR A 359 -20.59 30.33 15.30
N ILE A 360 -20.90 30.54 14.01
CA ILE A 360 -20.35 31.62 13.18
C ILE A 360 -21.26 32.83 13.25
N ASN A 361 -20.73 34.02 13.63
CA ASN A 361 -21.49 35.25 13.66
C ASN A 361 -21.73 35.84 12.27
N VAL A 362 -22.60 36.83 12.16
CA VAL A 362 -23.02 37.46 10.90
C VAL A 362 -21.83 38.06 10.14
N GLU A 363 -20.88 38.69 10.85
CA GLU A 363 -19.72 39.32 10.22
C GLU A 363 -18.73 38.26 9.68
N GLU A 364 -18.52 37.18 10.42
CA GLU A 364 -17.69 36.06 9.94
C GLU A 364 -18.33 35.39 8.71
N ARG A 365 -19.66 35.24 8.65
CA ARG A 365 -20.37 34.72 7.47
C ARG A 365 -20.20 35.63 6.26
N LYS A 366 -20.35 36.94 6.45
CA LYS A 366 -20.14 37.92 5.40
C LYS A 366 -18.71 37.87 4.87
N GLN A 367 -17.74 37.83 5.77
CA GLN A 367 -16.33 37.71 5.37
C GLN A 367 -16.06 36.42 4.61
N ALA A 368 -16.68 35.31 4.99
CA ALA A 368 -16.56 34.03 4.28
C ALA A 368 -17.14 34.12 2.86
N LEU A 369 -18.30 34.75 2.66
CA LEU A 369 -18.88 34.96 1.33
C LEU A 369 -18.01 35.87 0.45
N MET A 370 -17.42 36.93 1.03
CA MET A 370 -16.47 37.78 0.31
C MET A 370 -15.20 36.99 -0.10
N SER A 371 -14.73 36.11 0.77
CA SER A 371 -13.60 35.21 0.45
C SER A 371 -13.97 34.21 -0.65
N ALA A 372 -15.19 33.67 -0.62
CA ALA A 372 -15.71 32.82 -1.68
C ALA A 372 -15.73 33.55 -3.03
N ASP A 373 -16.30 34.76 -3.07
CA ASP A 373 -16.31 35.58 -4.30
C ASP A 373 -14.90 35.79 -4.85
N SER A 374 -13.95 36.17 -3.98
CA SER A 374 -12.54 36.39 -4.37
C SER A 374 -11.88 35.14 -4.96
N VAL A 375 -12.13 33.96 -4.38
CA VAL A 375 -11.60 32.69 -4.90
C VAL A 375 -12.23 32.35 -6.26
N PHE A 376 -13.54 32.51 -6.40
CA PHE A 376 -14.25 32.27 -7.65
C PHE A 376 -13.92 33.30 -8.74
N GLN A 377 -13.54 34.52 -8.36
CA GLN A 377 -13.01 35.50 -9.29
C GLN A 377 -11.73 35.00 -9.96
N VAL A 378 -10.77 34.50 -9.19
CA VAL A 378 -9.54 33.92 -9.75
C VAL A 378 -9.85 32.79 -10.74
N ILE A 379 -10.86 31.97 -10.44
CA ILE A 379 -11.30 30.89 -11.33
C ILE A 379 -11.94 31.44 -12.61
N SER A 380 -12.79 32.46 -12.52
CA SER A 380 -13.42 33.06 -13.70
C SER A 380 -12.40 33.74 -14.62
N GLU A 381 -11.39 34.40 -14.05
CA GLU A 381 -10.30 35.02 -14.79
C GLU A 381 -9.40 33.99 -15.48
N ALA A 382 -9.13 32.85 -14.82
CA ALA A 382 -8.33 31.76 -15.38
C ALA A 382 -9.05 30.94 -16.46
N ALA A 383 -10.38 30.91 -16.45
CA ALA A 383 -11.20 30.11 -17.37
C ALA A 383 -12.46 30.92 -17.82
N PRO A 384 -12.29 31.99 -18.63
CA PRO A 384 -13.40 32.89 -19.01
C PRO A 384 -14.49 32.20 -19.85
N ASP A 385 -14.17 31.10 -20.54
CA ASP A 385 -15.13 30.30 -21.30
C ASP A 385 -15.95 29.32 -20.42
N SER A 386 -15.62 29.23 -19.14
CA SER A 386 -16.35 28.46 -18.14
C SER A 386 -17.31 29.34 -17.36
N TYR A 387 -18.57 28.95 -17.30
CA TYR A 387 -19.55 29.69 -16.52
C TYR A 387 -19.38 29.52 -15.00
N LEU A 388 -18.66 28.49 -14.55
CA LEU A 388 -18.60 28.07 -13.14
C LEU A 388 -18.08 29.15 -12.19
N GLY A 389 -17.02 29.86 -12.56
CA GLY A 389 -16.44 30.93 -11.76
C GLY A 389 -17.49 32.02 -11.47
N ASN A 390 -18.06 32.62 -12.50
CA ASN A 390 -19.05 33.66 -12.36
C ASN A 390 -20.38 33.17 -11.76
N PHE A 391 -20.77 31.93 -12.03
CA PHE A 391 -21.97 31.34 -11.43
C PHE A 391 -21.86 31.20 -9.90
N TRP A 392 -20.70 30.82 -9.39
CA TRP A 392 -20.47 30.75 -7.95
C TRP A 392 -20.20 32.13 -7.31
N ARG A 393 -19.65 33.07 -8.09
CA ARG A 393 -19.62 34.50 -7.68
C ARG A 393 -21.03 35.04 -7.50
N ALA A 394 -21.92 34.77 -8.46
CA ALA A 394 -23.31 35.13 -8.36
C ALA A 394 -23.97 34.59 -7.08
N ARG A 395 -23.78 33.32 -6.80
CA ARG A 395 -24.31 32.70 -5.57
C ARG A 395 -23.76 33.34 -4.30
N ALA A 396 -22.44 33.60 -4.23
CA ALA A 396 -21.83 34.24 -3.09
C ALA A 396 -22.38 35.68 -2.87
N ASN A 397 -22.52 36.45 -3.95
CA ASN A 397 -23.06 37.81 -3.93
C ASN A 397 -24.56 37.84 -3.67
N SER A 398 -25.32 36.84 -4.12
CA SER A 398 -26.75 36.70 -3.74
C SER A 398 -26.91 36.42 -2.24
N ALA A 399 -26.02 35.59 -1.66
CA ALA A 399 -26.03 35.35 -0.21
C ALA A 399 -25.56 36.55 0.62
N LEU A 400 -24.74 37.45 0.05
CA LEU A 400 -24.37 38.74 0.66
C LEU A 400 -25.49 39.76 0.65
N ASP A 401 -26.43 39.68 -0.29
CA ASP A 401 -27.56 40.54 -0.51
C ASP A 401 -28.87 39.72 -0.59
N PRO A 402 -29.29 39.05 0.51
CA PRO A 402 -30.40 38.12 0.50
C PRO A 402 -31.74 38.76 0.13
N GLU A 403 -31.93 40.05 0.42
CA GLU A 403 -33.10 40.81 0.02
C GLU A 403 -33.02 41.34 -1.43
N THR A 404 -31.92 41.09 -2.11
CA THR A 404 -31.64 41.49 -3.51
C THR A 404 -31.80 43.02 -3.73
N THR A 405 -31.61 43.82 -2.66
CA THR A 405 -31.82 45.29 -2.69
C THR A 405 -30.65 46.02 -3.31
N GLN A 406 -29.46 45.48 -3.24
CA GLN A 406 -28.22 46.05 -3.84
C GLN A 406 -27.94 45.51 -5.24
N GLY A 407 -28.49 44.35 -5.58
CA GLY A 407 -28.28 43.69 -6.85
C GLY A 407 -26.86 43.18 -7.05
N LEU A 408 -26.18 42.81 -5.96
CA LEU A 408 -24.76 42.40 -5.99
C LEU A 408 -24.48 41.22 -6.93
N ALA A 409 -25.42 40.29 -7.06
CA ALA A 409 -25.26 39.11 -7.91
C ALA A 409 -25.64 39.35 -9.39
N LYS A 410 -26.36 40.47 -9.67
CA LYS A 410 -26.89 40.77 -11.00
C LYS A 410 -25.84 40.65 -12.14
N PRO A 411 -24.71 41.36 -12.09
CA PRO A 411 -23.76 41.37 -13.22
C PRO A 411 -23.27 39.95 -13.52
N PHE A 412 -23.04 39.13 -12.52
CA PHE A 412 -22.55 37.76 -12.68
C PHE A 412 -23.62 36.83 -13.27
N TYR A 413 -24.87 36.92 -12.83
CA TYR A 413 -25.95 36.14 -13.42
C TYR A 413 -26.24 36.56 -14.87
N GLU A 414 -26.13 37.85 -15.22
CA GLU A 414 -26.25 38.33 -16.60
C GLU A 414 -25.16 37.75 -17.50
N GLU A 415 -23.89 37.79 -17.06
CA GLU A 415 -22.77 37.22 -17.82
C GLU A 415 -22.91 35.70 -18.00
N VAL A 416 -23.32 34.98 -16.94
CA VAL A 416 -23.55 33.53 -17.02
C VAL A 416 -24.71 33.21 -17.97
N ALA A 417 -25.81 33.91 -17.89
CA ALA A 417 -26.96 33.71 -18.78
C ALA A 417 -26.56 33.90 -20.24
N ALA A 418 -25.90 35.02 -20.54
CA ALA A 418 -25.42 35.34 -21.92
C ALA A 418 -24.46 34.27 -22.47
N LEU A 419 -23.52 33.80 -21.61
CA LEU A 419 -22.57 32.75 -22.00
C LEU A 419 -23.29 31.42 -22.28
N LEU A 420 -24.22 31.00 -21.41
CA LEU A 420 -24.93 29.73 -21.55
C LEU A 420 -25.92 29.72 -22.70
N GLU A 421 -26.62 30.84 -22.95
CA GLU A 421 -27.46 31.02 -24.14
C GLU A 421 -26.70 30.86 -25.43
N SER A 422 -25.47 31.46 -25.51
CA SER A 422 -24.63 31.35 -26.69
C SER A 422 -24.23 29.89 -27.00
N LYS A 423 -24.18 29.00 -25.98
CA LYS A 423 -23.86 27.59 -26.13
C LYS A 423 -25.04 26.76 -26.62
N ASN A 424 -26.28 27.23 -26.42
CA ASN A 424 -27.53 26.62 -26.82
C ASN A 424 -27.62 25.11 -26.51
N ASP A 425 -27.20 24.71 -25.28
CA ASP A 425 -27.14 23.31 -24.84
C ASP A 425 -28.11 23.11 -23.66
N PRO A 426 -29.10 22.21 -23.79
CA PRO A 426 -30.07 21.91 -22.74
C PRO A 426 -29.45 21.46 -21.41
N HIS A 427 -28.20 20.99 -21.42
CA HIS A 427 -27.48 20.64 -20.22
C HIS A 427 -27.38 21.79 -19.22
N TYR A 428 -27.37 23.02 -19.69
CA TYR A 428 -27.28 24.23 -18.87
C TYR A 428 -28.62 24.80 -18.41
N ASN A 429 -29.74 24.18 -18.76
CA ASN A 429 -31.07 24.73 -18.43
C ASN A 429 -31.27 25.00 -16.93
N SER A 430 -30.75 24.13 -16.05
CA SER A 430 -30.89 24.35 -14.60
C SER A 430 -30.14 25.60 -14.12
N ALA A 431 -28.98 25.87 -14.67
CA ALA A 431 -28.20 27.06 -14.36
C ALA A 431 -28.87 28.32 -14.92
N LEU A 432 -29.41 28.26 -16.15
CA LEU A 432 -30.19 29.34 -16.74
C LEU A 432 -31.44 29.67 -15.93
N VAL A 433 -32.17 28.66 -15.45
CA VAL A 433 -33.33 28.87 -14.57
C VAL A 433 -32.94 29.61 -13.30
N GLU A 434 -31.80 29.27 -12.68
CA GLU A 434 -31.31 29.99 -11.50
C GLU A 434 -30.99 31.46 -11.84
N CYS A 435 -30.27 31.70 -12.96
CA CYS A 435 -29.96 33.04 -13.43
C CYS A 435 -31.24 33.88 -13.62
N TYR A 436 -32.17 33.36 -14.39
CA TYR A 436 -33.43 34.10 -14.65
C TYR A 436 -34.32 34.23 -13.43
N SER A 437 -34.31 33.31 -12.52
CA SER A 437 -35.05 33.43 -11.28
C SER A 437 -34.56 34.60 -10.44
N TYR A 438 -33.22 34.73 -10.29
CA TYR A 438 -32.66 35.88 -9.58
C TYR A 438 -32.91 37.20 -10.34
N LEU A 439 -32.61 37.23 -11.63
CA LEU A 439 -32.77 38.46 -12.45
C LEU A 439 -34.23 38.89 -12.50
N GLY A 440 -35.16 37.96 -12.68
CA GLY A 440 -36.60 38.26 -12.62
C GLY A 440 -37.03 38.86 -11.30
N TYR A 441 -36.56 38.33 -10.15
CA TYR A 441 -36.85 38.88 -8.85
C TYR A 441 -36.24 40.27 -8.65
N TYR A 442 -34.96 40.46 -9.02
CA TYR A 442 -34.30 41.78 -8.99
C TYR A 442 -35.09 42.82 -9.77
N TYR A 443 -35.51 42.52 -11.00
CA TYR A 443 -36.25 43.48 -11.82
C TYR A 443 -37.71 43.70 -11.34
N LEU A 444 -38.32 42.69 -10.68
CA LEU A 444 -39.62 42.90 -10.02
C LEU A 444 -39.50 43.95 -8.92
N LEU A 445 -38.49 43.86 -8.05
CA LEU A 445 -38.20 44.85 -7.03
C LEU A 445 -37.93 46.23 -7.62
N ALA A 446 -37.30 46.31 -8.79
CA ALA A 446 -37.01 47.55 -9.51
C ALA A 446 -38.27 48.29 -9.97
N ILE A 447 -39.40 47.61 -10.13
CA ILE A 447 -40.67 48.29 -10.49
C ILE A 447 -41.15 49.18 -9.33
N GLU A 448 -40.90 48.79 -8.09
CA GLU A 448 -41.30 49.54 -6.90
C GLU A 448 -40.24 50.57 -6.47
N ASN A 449 -38.99 50.43 -6.90
CA ASN A 449 -37.88 51.34 -6.61
C ASN A 449 -37.55 52.23 -7.79
N PRO A 450 -37.68 53.59 -7.70
CA PRO A 450 -37.46 54.53 -8.81
C PRO A 450 -36.06 54.43 -9.44
N THR A 451 -35.04 54.17 -8.66
CA THR A 451 -33.65 54.09 -9.12
C THR A 451 -33.42 52.80 -9.94
N LEU A 452 -33.85 51.68 -9.43
CA LEU A 452 -33.78 50.36 -10.08
C LEU A 452 -34.71 50.32 -11.31
N LYS A 453 -35.83 50.98 -11.28
CA LYS A 453 -36.76 51.12 -12.41
C LYS A 453 -36.16 51.83 -13.59
N ALA A 454 -35.38 52.87 -13.37
CA ALA A 454 -34.67 53.58 -14.41
C ALA A 454 -33.60 52.70 -15.09
N GLU A 455 -32.88 51.92 -14.30
CA GLU A 455 -31.87 50.99 -14.77
C GLU A 455 -32.47 49.81 -15.56
N ALA A 456 -33.53 49.19 -15.05
CA ALA A 456 -34.27 48.13 -15.72
C ALA A 456 -34.82 48.55 -17.08
N LYS A 457 -35.31 49.81 -17.17
CA LYS A 457 -35.79 50.40 -18.41
C LYS A 457 -34.69 50.69 -19.39
N ALA A 458 -33.49 51.11 -18.93
CA ALA A 458 -32.34 51.38 -19.77
C ALA A 458 -31.75 50.10 -20.41
N ASN A 459 -31.86 48.99 -19.70
CA ASN A 459 -31.31 47.67 -20.14
C ASN A 459 -32.31 46.82 -20.95
N ASN A 460 -33.38 47.40 -21.44
CA ASN A 460 -34.40 46.73 -22.29
C ASN A 460 -34.92 45.41 -21.70
N CYS A 461 -35.21 45.41 -20.40
CA CYS A 461 -35.32 44.22 -19.60
C CYS A 461 -36.52 43.33 -19.96
N LEU A 462 -36.22 42.06 -20.13
CA LEU A 462 -37.01 40.87 -20.42
C LEU A 462 -38.20 40.57 -19.49
N LEU A 463 -38.72 41.50 -18.71
CA LEU A 463 -39.88 41.32 -17.82
C LEU A 463 -41.20 40.92 -18.56
N TYR A 464 -41.16 40.89 -19.90
CA TYR A 464 -42.37 40.65 -20.71
C TYR A 464 -42.24 39.51 -21.72
N THR A 465 -41.15 38.74 -21.74
CA THR A 465 -40.94 37.67 -22.73
C THR A 465 -40.58 36.33 -22.16
N SER A 466 -41.08 35.97 -20.98
CA SER A 466 -41.14 34.55 -20.60
C SER A 466 -42.56 34.05 -20.89
N PRO A 467 -42.74 32.96 -21.70
CA PRO A 467 -44.05 32.35 -21.93
C PRO A 467 -44.59 31.69 -20.68
#